data_c61da271d0c3677a070066e21617128d
#
_entry.id   c61da271d0c3677a070066e21617128d
#
_cell.length_a   1.000
_cell.length_b   1.000
_cell.length_c   1.000
_cell.angle_alpha   90.00
_cell.angle_beta   90.00
_cell.angle_gamma   90.00
#
_symmetry.space_group_name_H-M   'P 1'
#
loop_
_entity.id
_entity.type
_entity.pdbx_description
1 polymer ?
#
loop_
_entity_poly.entity_id
_entity_poly.type
_entity_poly.pdbx_seq_one_letter_code
_entity_poly.pdbx_strand_id
1 'polypeptide(L)'
;MKSFLKSTLGFGIAAIILNTLWGVITRRLGLKGGWICGFILTGTLWYINHYLGIVENRKESAFIDMGFAVAICSFSRDFLKNGLEGIVTSAPTFICVIIGGTIAGVVAGSIKKHQKQGE
;
A
#
# COMPACT_ATOMS: atom_id res chain seq x y z
N MET A 1 8.93 -20.05 -9.28
CA MET A 1 8.38 -19.32 -10.42
C MET A 1 6.90 -19.02 -10.28
N LYS A 2 6.01 -20.00 -10.02
CA LYS A 2 4.55 -19.74 -9.89
C LYS A 2 4.18 -18.75 -8.77
N SER A 3 4.81 -18.83 -7.62
CA SER A 3 4.59 -17.91 -6.49
C SER A 3 5.03 -16.48 -6.84
N PHE A 4 6.17 -16.30 -7.47
CA PHE A 4 6.65 -15.01 -7.92
C PHE A 4 5.67 -14.35 -8.91
N LEU A 5 5.19 -15.09 -9.90
CA LEU A 5 4.22 -14.58 -10.87
C LEU A 5 2.89 -14.18 -10.21
N LYS A 6 2.39 -14.99 -9.28
CA LYS A 6 1.18 -14.66 -8.51
C LYS A 6 1.34 -13.37 -7.71
N SER A 7 2.44 -13.22 -6.98
CA SER A 7 2.72 -12.02 -6.20
C SER A 7 2.88 -10.78 -7.09
N THR A 8 3.58 -10.92 -8.21
CA THR A 8 3.75 -9.83 -9.18
C THR A 8 2.41 -9.38 -9.76
N LEU A 9 1.54 -10.34 -10.13
CA LEU A 9 0.20 -10.04 -10.63
C LEU A 9 -0.67 -9.40 -9.55
N GLY A 10 -0.66 -9.92 -8.33
CA GLY A 10 -1.43 -9.36 -7.21
C GLY A 10 -1.06 -7.92 -6.90
N PHE A 11 0.23 -7.63 -6.79
CA PHE A 11 0.73 -6.27 -6.57
C PHE A 11 0.49 -5.36 -7.77
N GLY A 12 0.69 -5.86 -8.99
CA GLY A 12 0.47 -5.10 -10.22
C GLY A 12 -0.99 -4.68 -10.37
N ILE A 13 -1.93 -5.59 -10.16
CA ILE A 13 -3.37 -5.30 -10.20
C ILE A 13 -3.74 -4.29 -9.13
N ALA A 14 -3.27 -4.47 -7.90
CA ALA A 14 -3.51 -3.52 -6.81
C ALA A 14 -2.97 -2.12 -7.14
N ALA A 15 -1.76 -2.03 -7.67
CA ALA A 15 -1.16 -0.76 -8.07
C ALA A 15 -1.95 -0.07 -9.18
N ILE A 16 -2.41 -0.80 -10.22
CA ILE A 16 -3.23 -0.25 -11.30
C ILE A 16 -4.55 0.28 -10.75
N ILE A 17 -5.27 -0.52 -9.96
CA ILE A 17 -6.57 -0.14 -9.38
C ILE A 17 -6.42 1.10 -8.50
N LEU A 18 -5.46 1.12 -7.58
CA LEU A 18 -5.24 2.26 -6.69
C LEU A 18 -4.85 3.51 -7.46
N ASN A 19 -3.88 3.43 -8.36
CA ASN A 19 -3.44 4.61 -9.13
C ASN A 19 -4.51 5.16 -10.07
N THR A 20 -5.44 4.32 -10.54
CA THR A 20 -6.52 4.74 -11.43
C THR A 20 -7.70 5.32 -10.65
N LEU A 21 -8.21 4.57 -9.67
CA LEU A 21 -9.44 4.93 -8.97
C LEU A 21 -9.25 6.03 -7.93
N TRP A 22 -8.08 6.09 -7.28
CA TRP A 22 -7.80 7.10 -6.25
C TRP A 22 -8.07 8.52 -6.74
N GLY A 23 -7.47 8.89 -7.85
CA GLY A 23 -7.64 10.23 -8.42
C GLY A 23 -9.07 10.52 -8.88
N VAL A 24 -9.81 9.52 -9.38
CA VAL A 24 -11.20 9.67 -9.80
C VAL A 24 -12.11 9.93 -8.59
N ILE A 25 -11.93 9.14 -7.53
CA ILE A 25 -12.75 9.21 -6.32
C ILE A 25 -12.45 10.50 -5.54
N THR A 26 -11.19 10.86 -5.36
CA THR A 26 -10.79 12.05 -4.61
C THR A 26 -11.16 13.34 -5.32
N ARG A 27 -11.15 13.38 -6.66
CA ARG A 27 -11.63 14.56 -7.41
C ARG A 27 -13.13 14.80 -7.20
N ARG A 28 -13.93 13.74 -7.01
CA ARG A 28 -15.38 13.87 -6.81
C ARG A 28 -15.77 14.14 -5.36
N LEU A 29 -15.09 13.50 -4.43
CA LEU A 29 -15.47 13.45 -3.01
C LEU A 29 -14.48 14.17 -2.08
N GLY A 30 -13.41 14.76 -2.61
CA GLY A 30 -12.40 15.47 -1.84
C GLY A 30 -11.78 14.59 -0.74
N LEU A 31 -11.66 15.13 0.46
CA LEU A 31 -11.07 14.43 1.60
C LEU A 31 -11.82 13.14 1.96
N LYS A 32 -13.16 13.13 1.86
CA LYS A 32 -13.97 11.91 2.08
C LYS A 32 -13.61 10.81 1.10
N GLY A 33 -13.30 11.17 -0.15
CA GLY A 33 -12.80 10.23 -1.16
C GLY A 33 -11.47 9.61 -0.78
N GLY A 34 -10.56 10.39 -0.18
CA GLY A 34 -9.31 9.89 0.35
C GLY A 34 -9.50 8.82 1.44
N TRP A 35 -10.43 9.05 2.38
CA TRP A 35 -10.79 8.07 3.41
C TRP A 35 -11.39 6.78 2.81
N ILE A 36 -12.29 6.91 1.84
CA ILE A 36 -12.87 5.75 1.13
C ILE A 36 -11.77 4.94 0.45
N CYS A 37 -10.86 5.60 -0.27
CA CYS A 37 -9.75 4.92 -0.93
C CYS A 37 -8.80 4.25 0.09
N GLY A 38 -8.48 4.93 1.18
CA GLY A 38 -7.58 4.40 2.21
C GLY A 38 -8.17 3.18 2.92
N PHE A 39 -9.39 3.25 3.40
CA PHE A 39 -9.99 2.16 4.18
C PHE A 39 -10.63 1.08 3.30
N ILE A 40 -11.50 1.46 2.38
CA ILE A 40 -12.28 0.48 1.62
C ILE A 40 -11.45 -0.09 0.48
N LEU A 41 -10.94 0.77 -0.40
CA LEU A 41 -10.24 0.29 -1.60
C LEU A 41 -8.91 -0.39 -1.24
N THR A 42 -8.06 0.29 -0.46
CA THR A 42 -6.75 -0.27 -0.06
C THR A 42 -6.93 -1.48 0.86
N GLY A 43 -7.85 -1.41 1.83
CA GLY A 43 -8.14 -2.52 2.75
C GLY A 43 -8.65 -3.76 2.02
N THR A 44 -9.55 -3.60 1.05
CA THR A 44 -10.06 -4.72 0.24
C THR A 44 -8.93 -5.35 -0.60
N LEU A 45 -8.11 -4.55 -1.25
CA LEU A 45 -6.99 -5.04 -2.05
C LEU A 45 -5.93 -5.72 -1.19
N TRP A 46 -5.67 -5.18 0.00
CA TRP A 46 -4.78 -5.81 0.98
C TRP A 46 -5.32 -7.16 1.44
N TYR A 47 -6.62 -7.23 1.77
CA TYR A 47 -7.28 -8.46 2.17
C TYR A 47 -7.20 -9.54 1.07
N ILE A 48 -7.47 -9.17 -0.17
CA ILE A 48 -7.38 -10.08 -1.32
C ILE A 48 -5.95 -10.59 -1.50
N ASN A 49 -4.97 -9.71 -1.45
CA ASN A 49 -3.57 -10.07 -1.69
C ASN A 49 -2.97 -10.91 -0.55
N HIS A 50 -3.17 -10.48 0.70
CA HIS A 50 -2.46 -11.07 1.84
C HIS A 50 -3.27 -12.09 2.62
N TYR A 51 -4.58 -11.89 2.78
CA TYR A 51 -5.41 -12.81 3.55
C TYR A 51 -5.95 -13.98 2.70
N LEU A 52 -6.43 -13.70 1.49
CA LEU A 52 -6.83 -14.75 0.55
C LEU A 52 -5.63 -15.46 -0.12
N GLY A 53 -4.41 -14.95 0.09
CA GLY A 53 -3.19 -15.65 -0.27
C GLY A 53 -2.83 -15.60 -1.76
N ILE A 54 -3.20 -14.52 -2.47
CA ILE A 54 -2.68 -14.30 -3.82
C ILE A 54 -1.18 -14.04 -3.75
N VAL A 55 -0.76 -13.27 -2.75
CA VAL A 55 0.64 -12.99 -2.46
C VAL A 55 1.12 -13.90 -1.33
N GLU A 56 2.28 -14.51 -1.50
CA GLU A 56 2.90 -15.33 -0.47
C GLU A 56 3.58 -14.43 0.59
N ASN A 57 3.08 -14.50 1.82
CA ASN A 57 3.60 -13.73 2.96
C ASN A 57 4.84 -14.43 3.55
N ARG A 58 6.00 -14.20 2.97
CA ARG A 58 7.29 -14.75 3.49
C ARG A 58 7.80 -13.91 4.64
N LYS A 59 8.21 -14.57 5.73
CA LYS A 59 8.78 -13.87 6.90
C LYS A 59 10.05 -13.09 6.58
N GLU A 60 10.87 -13.63 5.67
CA GLU A 60 12.15 -13.04 5.25
C GLU A 60 11.97 -11.81 4.34
N SER A 61 10.79 -11.66 3.76
CA SER A 61 10.46 -10.57 2.81
C SER A 61 9.25 -9.76 3.29
N ALA A 62 9.04 -9.66 4.60
CA ALA A 62 7.88 -8.99 5.19
C ALA A 62 7.77 -7.50 4.82
N PHE A 63 8.87 -6.86 4.42
CA PHE A 63 8.89 -5.48 3.93
C PHE A 63 8.40 -5.33 2.48
N ILE A 64 8.37 -6.43 1.71
CA ILE A 64 7.84 -6.43 0.34
C ILE A 64 6.34 -6.76 0.43
N ASP A 65 5.55 -5.75 0.68
CA ASP A 65 4.10 -5.85 0.75
C ASP A 65 3.42 -5.02 -0.35
N MET A 66 2.10 -5.07 -0.36
CA MET A 66 1.31 -4.30 -1.31
C MET A 66 1.55 -2.79 -1.18
N GLY A 67 1.70 -2.28 0.04
CA GLY A 67 1.94 -0.86 0.30
C GLY A 67 3.25 -0.39 -0.32
N PHE A 68 4.32 -1.16 -0.15
CA PHE A 68 5.61 -0.88 -0.76
C PHE A 68 5.55 -0.93 -2.28
N ALA A 69 4.91 -1.96 -2.86
CA ALA A 69 4.77 -2.09 -4.31
C ALA A 69 3.98 -0.92 -4.92
N VAL A 70 2.87 -0.50 -4.28
CA VAL A 70 2.07 0.65 -4.72
C VAL A 70 2.84 1.97 -4.56
N ALA A 71 3.63 2.13 -3.50
CA ALA A 71 4.46 3.31 -3.30
C ALA A 71 5.51 3.46 -4.41
N ILE A 72 6.23 2.39 -4.75
CA ILE A 72 7.20 2.38 -5.85
C ILE A 72 6.51 2.69 -7.18
N CYS A 73 5.34 2.10 -7.45
CA CYS A 73 4.58 2.36 -8.67
C CYS A 73 4.15 3.83 -8.77
N SER A 74 3.64 4.40 -7.68
CA SER A 74 3.22 5.80 -7.63
C SER A 74 4.39 6.76 -7.81
N PHE A 75 5.50 6.49 -7.14
CA PHE A 75 6.75 7.26 -7.27
C PHE A 75 7.27 7.23 -8.72
N SER A 76 7.34 6.04 -9.33
CA SER A 76 7.78 5.88 -10.71
C SER A 76 6.86 6.62 -11.68
N ARG A 77 5.54 6.56 -11.46
CA ARG A 77 4.55 7.30 -12.27
C ARG A 77 4.78 8.81 -12.20
N ASP A 78 4.98 9.33 -10.99
CA ASP A 78 5.14 10.78 -10.78
C ASP A 78 6.46 11.28 -11.39
N PHE A 79 7.51 10.47 -11.28
CA PHE A 79 8.79 10.73 -11.96
C PHE A 79 8.67 10.73 -13.48
N LEU A 80 8.00 9.72 -14.05
CA LEU A 80 7.83 9.62 -15.51
C LEU A 80 6.97 10.73 -16.09
N LYS A 81 6.00 11.26 -15.32
CA LYS A 81 5.11 12.33 -15.77
C LYS A 81 5.73 13.73 -15.63
N ASN A 82 6.39 13.98 -14.52
CA ASN A 82 6.80 15.33 -14.11
C ASN A 82 8.29 15.44 -13.79
N GLY A 83 9.09 14.40 -14.06
CA GLY A 83 10.52 14.39 -13.75
C GLY A 83 10.81 14.55 -12.26
N LEU A 84 11.90 15.23 -11.94
CA LEU A 84 12.28 15.49 -10.54
C LEU A 84 11.26 16.36 -9.78
N GLU A 85 10.57 17.25 -10.47
CA GLU A 85 9.53 18.10 -9.86
C GLU A 85 8.37 17.25 -9.30
N GLY A 86 7.98 16.19 -10.00
CA GLY A 86 6.98 15.24 -9.51
C GLY A 86 7.38 14.58 -8.20
N ILE A 87 8.65 14.23 -8.06
CA ILE A 87 9.20 13.66 -6.82
C ILE A 87 9.14 14.66 -5.67
N VAL A 88 9.64 15.87 -5.90
CA VAL A 88 9.66 16.93 -4.89
C VAL A 88 8.26 17.26 -4.42
N THR A 89 7.30 17.37 -5.33
CA THR A 89 5.90 17.66 -5.02
C THR A 89 5.23 16.53 -4.23
N SER A 90 5.61 15.28 -4.50
CA SER A 90 5.08 14.09 -3.80
C SER A 90 5.77 13.81 -2.45
N ALA A 91 6.93 14.40 -2.20
CA ALA A 91 7.75 14.11 -1.00
C ALA A 91 6.99 14.29 0.33
N PRO A 92 6.19 15.36 0.56
CA PRO A 92 5.43 15.49 1.80
C PRO A 92 4.47 14.33 2.03
N THR A 93 3.81 13.85 0.97
CA THR A 93 2.91 12.69 1.04
C THR A 93 3.65 11.43 1.42
N PHE A 94 4.83 11.18 0.82
CA PHE A 94 5.66 10.01 1.16
C PHE A 94 6.13 10.06 2.61
N ILE A 95 6.54 11.22 3.12
CA ILE A 95 6.93 11.39 4.52
C ILE A 95 5.76 11.03 5.45
N CYS A 96 4.56 11.54 5.18
CA CYS A 96 3.37 11.22 5.96
C CYS A 96 3.04 9.71 5.92
N VAL A 97 3.18 9.07 4.76
CA VAL A 97 2.95 7.62 4.62
C VAL A 97 3.97 6.81 5.41
N ILE A 98 5.25 7.18 5.37
CA ILE A 98 6.31 6.52 6.15
C ILE A 98 6.04 6.63 7.64
N ILE A 99 5.71 7.83 8.14
CA ILE A 99 5.39 8.06 9.55
C ILE A 99 4.16 7.24 9.96
N GLY A 100 3.07 7.35 9.19
CA GLY A 100 1.84 6.61 9.46
C GLY A 100 2.02 5.09 9.44
N GLY A 101 2.76 4.57 8.45
CA GLY A 101 3.08 3.15 8.34
C GLY A 101 3.95 2.65 9.51
N THR A 102 4.92 3.46 9.95
CA THR A 102 5.76 3.14 11.11
C THR A 102 4.94 3.05 12.39
N ILE A 103 4.07 4.04 12.64
CA ILE A 103 3.18 4.05 13.81
C ILE A 103 2.25 2.82 13.76
N ALA A 104 1.60 2.56 12.62
CA ALA A 104 0.72 1.42 12.46
C ALA A 104 1.45 0.08 12.69
N GLY A 105 2.68 -0.05 12.20
CA GLY A 105 3.51 -1.22 12.40
C GLY A 105 3.87 -1.46 13.87
N VAL A 106 4.23 -0.40 14.59
CA VAL A 106 4.52 -0.47 16.05
C VAL A 106 3.27 -0.89 16.82
N VAL A 107 2.12 -0.29 16.53
CA VAL A 107 0.85 -0.64 17.19
C VAL A 107 0.46 -2.09 16.92
N ALA A 108 0.48 -2.52 15.67
CA ALA A 108 0.16 -3.90 15.28
C ALA A 108 1.12 -4.91 15.93
N GLY A 109 2.42 -4.59 15.96
CA GLY A 109 3.43 -5.42 16.62
C GLY A 109 3.21 -5.54 18.13
N SER A 110 2.82 -4.44 18.79
CA SER A 110 2.51 -4.42 20.22
C SER A 110 1.27 -5.27 20.54
N ILE A 111 0.20 -5.15 19.76
CA ILE A 111 -1.01 -5.97 19.92
C ILE A 111 -0.67 -7.46 19.79
N LYS A 112 0.07 -7.84 18.75
CA LYS A 112 0.47 -9.23 18.52
C LYS A 112 1.35 -9.80 19.64
N LYS A 113 2.21 -8.97 20.22
CA LYS A 113 3.05 -9.37 21.38
C LYS A 113 2.19 -9.64 22.62
N HIS A 114 1.21 -8.76 22.91
CA HIS A 114 0.30 -8.96 24.03
C HIS A 114 -0.58 -10.20 23.90
N GLN A 115 -1.09 -10.47 22.69
CA GLN A 115 -1.87 -11.69 22.42
C GLN A 115 -1.09 -12.97 22.70
N LYS A 116 0.19 -13.02 22.31
CA LYS A 116 1.06 -14.19 22.58
C LYS A 116 1.47 -14.36 24.03
N GLN A 117 1.36 -13.35 24.87
CA GLN A 117 1.66 -13.44 26.31
C GLN A 117 0.44 -13.84 27.15
N GLY A 118 -0.75 -13.83 26.57
CA GLY A 118 -1.99 -14.22 27.21
C GLY A 118 -2.44 -15.66 26.92
N GLU A 119 -1.71 -16.38 26.07
CA GLU A 119 -1.83 -17.83 25.82
C GLU A 119 -0.80 -18.61 26.65
#